data_d3e4caf25b56b716f03f6b618a33c5b8
#
_entry.id   d3e4caf25b56b716f03f6b618a33c5b8
#
_cell.length_a   1.000
_cell.length_b   1.000
_cell.length_c   1.000
_cell.angle_alpha   90.00
_cell.angle_beta   90.00
_cell.angle_gamma   90.00
#
_symmetry.space_group_name_H-M   'P 1'
#
loop_
_entity.id
_entity.type
_entity.pdbx_description
1 polymer ?
#
loop_
_entity_poly.entity_id
_entity_poly.type
_entity_poly.pdbx_seq_one_letter_code
_entity_poly.pdbx_strand_id
1 'polypeptide(L)'
;LFESIQTYCQYVKAPLDIFLSSRKDVLRDGCTLFDKQSGYYIVLYNSEITHFEHRNWTLGHEIGHIYLEHTKDDDLEEIEAHFFASQLFMPEYSLYMMSQEYGRVTAEDIVEIFGVSDEAARKRIHTMKRKTSFRASKKDREIWHNQKERIDMYFHCKREGRNFRETLYFWNEM
;
A
#
# COMPACT_ATOMS: atom_id res chain seq x y z
N LEU A 1 -1.08 -9.27 -0.37
CA LEU A 1 -1.69 -7.96 -0.01
C LEU A 1 -3.03 -8.15 0.70
N PHE A 2 -3.83 -9.15 0.28
CA PHE A 2 -5.08 -9.49 0.98
C PHE A 2 -4.82 -9.87 2.45
N GLU A 3 -3.77 -10.64 2.71
CA GLU A 3 -3.33 -10.96 4.06
C GLU A 3 -2.82 -9.71 4.80
N SER A 4 -2.12 -8.80 4.11
CA SER A 4 -1.65 -7.54 4.71
C SER A 4 -2.80 -6.60 5.07
N ILE A 5 -3.85 -6.55 4.26
CA ILE A 5 -5.06 -5.76 4.55
C ILE A 5 -5.84 -6.40 5.71
N GLN A 6 -6.02 -7.72 5.73
CA GLN A 6 -6.61 -8.43 6.87
C GLN A 6 -5.78 -8.24 8.14
N THR A 7 -4.47 -8.34 8.06
CA THR A 7 -3.57 -8.11 9.20
C THR A 7 -3.66 -6.67 9.70
N TYR A 8 -3.72 -5.69 8.79
CA TYR A 8 -3.87 -4.29 9.16
C TYR A 8 -5.23 -4.01 9.81
N CYS A 9 -6.33 -4.56 9.28
CA CYS A 9 -7.66 -4.46 9.87
C CYS A 9 -7.75 -5.16 11.24
N GLN A 10 -6.97 -6.22 11.49
CA GLN A 10 -6.87 -6.85 12.80
C GLN A 10 -6.08 -6.01 13.82
N TYR A 11 -5.07 -5.25 13.39
CA TYR A 11 -4.27 -4.38 14.26
C TYR A 11 -5.00 -3.10 14.65
N VAL A 12 -5.90 -2.63 13.82
CA VAL A 12 -6.76 -1.50 14.17
C VAL A 12 -8.02 -2.08 14.78
N LYS A 13 -8.14 -2.00 16.08
CA LYS A 13 -9.34 -2.38 16.86
C LYS A 13 -10.56 -1.51 16.49
N ALA A 14 -10.92 -1.48 15.23
CA ALA A 14 -12.18 -0.94 14.79
C ALA A 14 -13.09 -2.13 14.42
N PRO A 15 -14.34 -2.18 14.86
CA PRO A 15 -15.31 -3.19 14.43
C PRO A 15 -15.76 -2.84 13.00
N LEU A 16 -14.81 -2.86 12.06
CA LEU A 16 -15.07 -2.64 10.65
C LEU A 16 -15.07 -4.01 9.99
N ASP A 17 -16.23 -4.62 9.98
CA ASP A 17 -16.48 -5.73 9.07
C ASP A 17 -16.55 -5.13 7.65
N ILE A 18 -15.46 -5.25 6.92
CA ILE A 18 -15.33 -4.78 5.54
C ILE A 18 -15.68 -5.94 4.62
N PHE A 19 -16.73 -5.78 3.82
CA PHE A 19 -17.05 -6.71 2.75
C PHE A 19 -16.44 -6.22 1.43
N LEU A 20 -15.57 -7.04 0.85
CA LEU A 20 -15.03 -6.80 -0.48
C LEU A 20 -15.93 -7.52 -1.50
N SER A 21 -16.48 -6.79 -2.43
CA SER A 21 -17.28 -7.34 -3.52
C SER A 21 -16.72 -6.89 -4.87
N SER A 22 -16.65 -7.83 -5.81
CA SER A 22 -16.22 -7.59 -7.18
C SER A 22 -17.44 -7.44 -8.09
N ARG A 23 -17.47 -6.38 -8.89
CA ARG A 23 -18.52 -6.14 -9.90
C ARG A 23 -17.91 -5.72 -11.22
N LYS A 24 -18.57 -6.12 -12.32
CA LYS A 24 -18.16 -5.78 -13.68
C LYS A 24 -18.64 -4.41 -14.14
N ASP A 25 -19.72 -3.94 -13.54
CA ASP A 25 -20.46 -2.74 -13.93
C ASP A 25 -20.14 -1.51 -13.07
N VAL A 26 -19.07 -1.55 -12.30
CA VAL A 26 -18.58 -0.38 -11.57
C VAL A 26 -17.98 0.60 -12.58
N LEU A 27 -18.56 1.78 -12.70
CA LEU A 27 -18.14 2.83 -13.65
C LEU A 27 -16.78 3.45 -13.32
N ARG A 28 -16.36 3.34 -12.06
CA ARG A 28 -15.03 3.74 -11.55
C ARG A 28 -14.23 2.49 -11.17
N ASP A 29 -12.97 2.68 -10.82
CA ASP A 29 -12.10 1.60 -10.40
C ASP A 29 -12.56 0.93 -9.10
N GLY A 30 -13.18 1.70 -8.20
CA GLY A 30 -13.77 1.24 -6.96
C GLY A 30 -14.77 2.23 -6.38
N CYS A 31 -15.49 1.81 -5.35
CA CYS A 31 -16.27 2.68 -4.49
C CYS A 31 -16.55 2.04 -3.13
N THR A 32 -16.71 2.88 -2.12
CA THR A 32 -17.08 2.47 -0.76
C THR A 32 -18.52 2.86 -0.45
N LEU A 33 -19.29 1.91 0.07
CA LEU A 33 -20.66 2.09 0.53
C LEU A 33 -20.77 1.78 2.01
N PHE A 34 -21.53 2.58 2.75
CA PHE A 34 -21.87 2.27 4.13
C PHE A 34 -23.33 1.79 4.23
N ASP A 35 -23.51 0.53 4.64
CA ASP A 35 -24.83 0.00 4.91
C ASP A 35 -25.28 0.35 6.34
N LYS A 36 -26.20 1.29 6.46
CA LYS A 36 -26.72 1.75 7.74
C LYS A 36 -27.51 0.68 8.52
N GLN A 37 -28.03 -0.35 7.84
CA GLN A 37 -28.81 -1.41 8.51
C GLN A 37 -27.90 -2.42 9.21
N SER A 38 -26.83 -2.84 8.55
CA SER A 38 -25.88 -3.80 9.10
C SER A 38 -24.74 -3.14 9.87
N GLY A 39 -24.47 -1.86 9.64
CA GLY A 39 -23.31 -1.16 10.16
C GLY A 39 -22.00 -1.50 9.46
N TYR A 40 -22.06 -2.12 8.28
CA TYR A 40 -20.89 -2.56 7.54
C TYR A 40 -20.50 -1.58 6.43
N TYR A 41 -19.21 -1.54 6.14
CA TYR A 41 -18.71 -0.96 4.91
C TYR A 41 -18.58 -2.04 3.83
N ILE A 42 -19.02 -1.70 2.62
CA ILE A 42 -18.93 -2.56 1.43
C ILE A 42 -17.99 -1.85 0.45
N VAL A 43 -16.84 -2.46 0.17
CA VAL A 43 -15.93 -1.98 -0.85
C VAL A 43 -16.19 -2.74 -2.14
N LEU A 44 -16.62 -2.03 -3.16
CA LEU A 44 -16.77 -2.55 -4.52
C LEU A 44 -15.52 -2.21 -5.32
N TYR A 45 -15.08 -3.13 -6.17
CA TYR A 45 -13.97 -2.89 -7.08
C TYR A 45 -14.25 -3.49 -8.46
N ASN A 46 -13.68 -2.89 -9.48
CA ASN A 46 -13.81 -3.37 -10.85
C ASN A 46 -12.96 -4.64 -11.05
N SER A 47 -13.62 -5.80 -11.21
CA SER A 47 -12.95 -7.09 -11.40
C SER A 47 -12.26 -7.24 -12.76
N GLU A 48 -12.54 -6.34 -13.71
CA GLU A 48 -11.92 -6.34 -15.04
C GLU A 48 -10.55 -5.64 -15.04
N ILE A 49 -10.19 -4.96 -13.96
CA ILE A 49 -8.82 -4.44 -13.79
C ILE A 49 -7.87 -5.63 -13.66
N THR A 50 -7.13 -5.89 -14.74
CA THR A 50 -6.20 -7.02 -14.84
C THR A 50 -4.87 -6.74 -14.10
N HIS A 51 -4.48 -5.46 -14.00
CA HIS A 51 -3.26 -5.06 -13.34
C HIS A 51 -3.43 -5.14 -11.81
N PHE A 52 -2.72 -6.07 -11.21
CA PHE A 52 -2.74 -6.33 -9.77
C PHE A 52 -2.40 -5.08 -8.94
N GLU A 53 -1.39 -4.32 -9.36
CA GLU A 53 -0.95 -3.10 -8.69
C GLU A 53 -2.04 -2.04 -8.66
N HIS A 54 -2.78 -1.89 -9.77
CA HIS A 54 -3.88 -0.94 -9.86
C HIS A 54 -5.03 -1.35 -8.96
N ARG A 55 -5.46 -2.61 -9.04
CA ARG A 55 -6.54 -3.13 -8.17
C ARG A 55 -6.21 -2.99 -6.69
N ASN A 56 -4.98 -3.29 -6.30
CA ASN A 56 -4.55 -3.11 -4.91
C ASN A 56 -4.57 -1.65 -4.49
N TRP A 57 -4.10 -0.76 -5.38
CA TRP A 57 -4.14 0.68 -5.12
C TRP A 57 -5.57 1.16 -4.90
N THR A 58 -6.52 0.76 -5.76
CA THR A 58 -7.94 1.06 -5.62
C THR A 58 -8.47 0.60 -4.25
N LEU A 59 -8.22 -0.65 -3.87
CA LEU A 59 -8.65 -1.15 -2.57
C LEU A 59 -8.04 -0.37 -1.40
N GLY A 60 -6.78 0.00 -1.46
CA GLY A 60 -6.12 0.81 -0.43
C GLY A 60 -6.68 2.23 -0.35
N HIS A 61 -7.07 2.81 -1.48
CA HIS A 61 -7.71 4.11 -1.58
C HIS A 61 -9.12 4.08 -0.93
N GLU A 62 -9.95 3.10 -1.27
CA GLU A 62 -11.27 2.91 -0.68
C GLU A 62 -11.22 2.67 0.84
N ILE A 63 -10.23 1.90 1.31
CA ILE A 63 -9.96 1.74 2.73
C ILE A 63 -9.56 3.08 3.37
N GLY A 64 -8.87 3.94 2.64
CA GLY A 64 -8.54 5.30 3.06
C GLY A 64 -9.80 6.12 3.37
N HIS A 65 -10.81 6.09 2.51
CA HIS A 65 -12.08 6.76 2.76
C HIS A 65 -12.77 6.28 4.03
N ILE A 66 -12.77 4.96 4.29
CA ILE A 66 -13.33 4.39 5.51
C ILE A 66 -12.55 4.88 6.76
N TYR A 67 -11.23 4.81 6.68
CA TYR A 67 -10.35 5.10 7.81
C TYR A 67 -10.35 6.55 8.24
N LEU A 68 -10.49 7.44 7.26
CA LEU A 68 -10.53 8.88 7.45
C LEU A 68 -11.95 9.39 7.68
N GLU A 69 -12.94 8.46 7.73
CA GLU A 69 -14.37 8.77 7.97
C GLU A 69 -14.92 9.77 6.93
N HIS A 70 -14.48 9.65 5.68
CA HIS A 70 -14.94 10.50 4.59
C HIS A 70 -16.43 10.34 4.35
N THR A 71 -17.12 11.45 4.16
CA THR A 71 -18.58 11.49 3.96
C THR A 71 -19.00 12.29 2.73
N LYS A 72 -18.05 12.94 2.10
CA LYS A 72 -18.25 13.77 0.91
C LYS A 72 -17.44 13.17 -0.23
N ASP A 73 -17.85 13.47 -1.44
CA ASP A 73 -17.11 13.10 -2.65
C ASP A 73 -16.47 14.41 -3.18
N ASP A 74 -15.51 14.96 -2.41
CA ASP A 74 -14.82 16.19 -2.76
C ASP A 74 -13.31 15.97 -2.99
N ASP A 75 -12.68 16.93 -3.67
CA ASP A 75 -11.27 16.85 -4.05
C ASP A 75 -10.32 16.67 -2.85
N LEU A 76 -10.69 17.19 -1.67
CA LEU A 76 -9.85 17.08 -0.48
C LEU A 76 -9.86 15.65 0.06
N GLU A 77 -11.04 15.04 0.20
CA GLU A 77 -11.19 13.66 0.66
C GLU A 77 -10.49 12.69 -0.31
N GLU A 78 -10.57 12.96 -1.62
CA GLU A 78 -9.83 12.18 -2.64
C GLU A 78 -8.31 12.27 -2.47
N ILE A 79 -7.78 13.48 -2.23
CA ILE A 79 -6.34 13.68 -1.98
C ILE A 79 -5.90 12.95 -0.71
N GLU A 80 -6.69 13.00 0.34
CA GLU A 80 -6.41 12.33 1.61
C GLU A 80 -6.44 10.81 1.46
N ALA A 81 -7.41 10.24 0.74
CA ALA A 81 -7.49 8.81 0.45
C ALA A 81 -6.30 8.34 -0.38
N HIS A 82 -5.89 9.09 -1.40
CA HIS A 82 -4.67 8.83 -2.16
C HIS A 82 -3.41 8.91 -1.29
N PHE A 83 -3.33 9.87 -0.38
CA PHE A 83 -2.23 9.97 0.56
C PHE A 83 -2.19 8.77 1.50
N PHE A 84 -3.35 8.36 2.04
CA PHE A 84 -3.47 7.16 2.87
C PHE A 84 -2.97 5.91 2.13
N ALA A 85 -3.47 5.66 0.91
CA ALA A 85 -3.02 4.54 0.09
C ALA A 85 -1.50 4.57 -0.14
N SER A 86 -0.93 5.75 -0.40
CA SER A 86 0.51 5.89 -0.59
C SER A 86 1.32 5.56 0.66
N GLN A 87 0.83 5.89 1.85
CA GLN A 87 1.46 5.53 3.13
C GLN A 87 1.30 4.05 3.46
N LEU A 88 0.13 3.47 3.12
CA LEU A 88 -0.15 2.06 3.34
C LEU A 88 0.80 1.16 2.54
N PHE A 89 0.96 1.45 1.24
CA PHE A 89 1.76 0.61 0.35
C PHE A 89 3.25 0.95 0.38
N MET A 90 3.60 2.22 0.53
CA MET A 90 4.97 2.73 0.51
C MET A 90 5.25 3.57 1.75
N PRO A 91 5.40 2.95 2.94
CA PRO A 91 5.60 3.68 4.19
C PRO A 91 6.82 4.60 4.09
N GLU A 92 6.62 5.85 4.45
CA GLU A 92 7.64 6.90 4.27
C GLU A 92 8.93 6.59 5.05
N TYR A 93 8.79 6.08 6.27
CA TYR A 93 9.95 5.71 7.08
C TYR A 93 10.73 4.55 6.45
N SER A 94 10.06 3.57 5.87
CA SER A 94 10.73 2.46 5.19
C SER A 94 11.55 2.95 3.99
N LEU A 95 10.99 3.85 3.18
CA LEU A 95 11.73 4.45 2.06
C LEU A 95 12.90 5.32 2.53
N TYR A 96 12.72 6.05 3.63
CA TYR A 96 13.82 6.80 4.25
C TYR A 96 14.95 5.87 4.71
N MET A 97 14.62 4.80 5.44
CA MET A 97 15.60 3.83 5.91
C MET A 97 16.31 3.11 4.76
N MET A 98 15.57 2.74 3.69
CA MET A 98 16.17 2.19 2.48
C MET A 98 17.22 3.15 1.90
N SER A 99 16.94 4.44 1.85
CA SER A 99 17.90 5.44 1.35
C SER A 99 19.14 5.58 2.24
N GLN A 100 19.00 5.37 3.55
CA GLN A 100 20.13 5.42 4.49
C GLN A 100 21.01 4.15 4.39
N GLU A 101 20.40 2.97 4.26
CA GLU A 101 21.10 1.70 4.30
C GLU A 101 21.66 1.26 2.93
N TYR A 102 20.92 1.56 1.83
CA TYR A 102 21.28 1.09 0.48
C TYR A 102 21.62 2.22 -0.51
N GLY A 103 21.57 3.46 -0.05
CA GLY A 103 21.86 4.62 -0.89
C GLY A 103 20.66 5.01 -1.76
N ARG A 104 20.93 5.38 -3.03
CA ARG A 104 19.90 5.92 -3.91
C ARG A 104 18.82 4.86 -4.22
N VAL A 105 17.62 5.08 -3.74
CA VAL A 105 16.43 4.28 -4.04
C VAL A 105 15.80 4.79 -5.35
N THR A 106 15.54 3.87 -6.29
CA THR A 106 14.91 4.16 -7.58
C THR A 106 13.42 3.80 -7.58
N ALA A 107 12.68 4.24 -8.59
CA ALA A 107 11.27 3.84 -8.76
C ALA A 107 11.16 2.33 -8.97
N GLU A 108 12.08 1.74 -9.73
CA GLU A 108 12.15 0.29 -9.96
C GLU A 108 12.30 -0.49 -8.64
N ASP A 109 13.16 -0.03 -7.72
CA ASP A 109 13.31 -0.65 -6.40
C ASP A 109 11.99 -0.65 -5.64
N ILE A 110 11.25 0.45 -5.69
CA ILE A 110 9.96 0.59 -5.02
C ILE A 110 8.91 -0.33 -5.66
N VAL A 111 8.84 -0.38 -6.99
CA VAL A 111 7.93 -1.28 -7.73
C VAL A 111 8.15 -2.73 -7.35
N GLU A 112 9.40 -3.20 -7.37
CA GLU A 112 9.72 -4.60 -7.07
C GLU A 112 9.50 -4.98 -5.60
N ILE A 113 9.84 -4.08 -4.67
CA ILE A 113 9.68 -4.35 -3.24
C ILE A 113 8.22 -4.27 -2.79
N PHE A 114 7.50 -3.23 -3.21
CA PHE A 114 6.18 -2.93 -2.67
C PHE A 114 5.01 -3.33 -3.57
N GLY A 115 5.27 -3.74 -4.83
CA GLY A 115 4.22 -4.18 -5.75
C GLY A 115 3.26 -3.05 -6.14
N VAL A 116 3.78 -1.86 -6.38
CA VAL A 116 3.03 -0.67 -6.83
C VAL A 116 3.38 -0.34 -8.28
N SER A 117 2.57 0.51 -8.92
CA SER A 117 2.87 0.97 -10.28
C SER A 117 4.10 1.90 -10.32
N ASP A 118 4.78 1.94 -11.46
CA ASP A 118 5.92 2.87 -11.69
C ASP A 118 5.51 4.33 -11.48
N GLU A 119 4.30 4.70 -11.91
CA GLU A 119 3.77 6.04 -11.70
C GLU A 119 3.62 6.38 -10.21
N ALA A 120 3.03 5.47 -9.41
CA ALA A 120 2.91 5.65 -7.97
C ALA A 120 4.27 5.76 -7.29
N ALA A 121 5.23 4.92 -7.67
CA ALA A 121 6.60 4.95 -7.16
C ALA A 121 7.30 6.29 -7.45
N ARG A 122 7.19 6.79 -8.69
CA ARG A 122 7.77 8.10 -9.08
C ARG A 122 7.15 9.27 -8.33
N LYS A 123 5.82 9.29 -8.21
CA LYS A 123 5.10 10.30 -7.41
C LYS A 123 5.58 10.27 -5.95
N ARG A 124 5.76 9.08 -5.38
CA ARG A 124 6.24 8.90 -4.01
C ARG A 124 7.64 9.46 -3.81
N ILE A 125 8.58 9.12 -4.68
CA ILE A 125 9.95 9.68 -4.64
C ILE A 125 9.93 11.21 -4.73
N HIS A 126 9.08 11.76 -5.60
CA HIS A 126 8.97 13.21 -5.76
C HIS A 126 8.49 13.90 -4.48
N THR A 127 7.49 13.33 -3.81
CA THR A 127 6.99 13.88 -2.53
C THR A 127 8.02 13.78 -1.41
N MET A 128 8.79 12.70 -1.36
CA MET A 128 9.83 12.49 -0.34
C MET A 128 11.01 13.44 -0.48
N LYS A 129 11.41 13.81 -1.70
CA LYS A 129 12.52 14.77 -1.93
C LYS A 129 12.31 16.13 -1.27
N ARG A 130 11.09 16.46 -0.87
CA ARG A 130 10.74 17.72 -0.19
C ARG A 130 10.96 17.68 1.32
N LYS A 131 11.20 16.48 1.89
CA LYS A 131 11.40 16.32 3.34
C LYS A 131 12.87 16.23 3.67
N THR A 132 13.32 17.10 4.57
CA THR A 132 14.73 17.19 5.01
C THR A 132 15.00 16.42 6.30
N SER A 133 13.96 16.04 7.03
CA SER A 133 14.10 15.28 8.28
C SER A 133 12.89 14.37 8.48
N PHE A 134 13.12 13.25 9.16
CA PHE A 134 12.07 12.29 9.52
C PHE A 134 12.11 11.99 11.02
N ARG A 135 10.97 12.17 11.71
CA ARG A 135 10.82 11.77 13.11
C ARG A 135 9.99 10.49 13.17
N ALA A 136 10.67 9.36 13.33
CA ALA A 136 10.01 8.06 13.40
C ALA A 136 9.22 7.86 14.68
N SER A 137 7.98 7.42 14.56
CA SER A 137 7.19 6.87 15.66
C SER A 137 7.63 5.45 16.01
N LYS A 138 7.06 4.87 17.09
CA LYS A 138 7.28 3.46 17.41
C LYS A 138 6.71 2.55 16.30
N LYS A 139 5.53 2.88 15.77
CA LYS A 139 4.88 2.13 14.68
C LYS A 139 5.69 2.15 13.39
N ASP A 140 6.29 3.28 13.03
CA ASP A 140 7.16 3.36 11.84
C ASP A 140 8.33 2.39 11.95
N ARG A 141 8.95 2.30 13.13
CA ARG A 141 10.05 1.35 13.36
C ARG A 141 9.61 -0.10 13.33
N GLU A 142 8.41 -0.42 13.85
CA GLU A 142 7.83 -1.76 13.78
C GLU A 142 7.54 -2.15 12.32
N ILE A 143 6.95 -1.26 11.54
CA ILE A 143 6.70 -1.48 10.10
C ILE A 143 8.03 -1.74 9.36
N TRP A 144 9.03 -0.89 9.59
CA TRP A 144 10.35 -1.08 9.01
C TRP A 144 10.94 -2.44 9.37
N HIS A 145 10.90 -2.81 10.65
CA HIS A 145 11.42 -4.08 11.13
C HIS A 145 10.77 -5.28 10.42
N ASN A 146 9.45 -5.23 10.26
CA ASN A 146 8.70 -6.30 9.58
C ASN A 146 8.97 -6.38 8.07
N GLN A 147 9.36 -5.27 7.44
CA GLN A 147 9.66 -5.23 6.01
C GLN A 147 11.14 -5.48 5.71
N LYS A 148 12.01 -5.33 6.71
CA LYS A 148 13.46 -5.28 6.52
C LYS A 148 14.02 -6.52 5.85
N GLU A 149 13.62 -7.71 6.26
CA GLU A 149 14.14 -8.96 5.71
C GLU A 149 13.85 -9.09 4.20
N ARG A 150 12.64 -8.72 3.78
CA ARG A 150 12.27 -8.68 2.35
C ARG A 150 13.08 -7.65 1.58
N ILE A 151 13.30 -6.48 2.17
CA ILE A 151 14.08 -5.39 1.56
C ILE A 151 15.55 -5.80 1.43
N ASP A 152 16.13 -6.39 2.47
CA ASP A 152 17.49 -6.92 2.47
C ASP A 152 17.68 -7.96 1.36
N MET A 153 16.71 -8.88 1.24
CA MET A 153 16.71 -9.91 0.19
C MET A 153 16.68 -9.28 -1.22
N TYR A 154 15.84 -8.25 -1.43
CA TYR A 154 15.79 -7.55 -2.72
C TYR A 154 17.15 -6.95 -3.09
N PHE A 155 17.74 -6.15 -2.20
CA PHE A 155 19.03 -5.52 -2.48
C PHE A 155 20.18 -6.50 -2.59
N HIS A 156 20.10 -7.64 -1.89
CA HIS A 156 21.04 -8.74 -2.09
C HIS A 156 20.89 -9.32 -3.49
N CYS A 157 19.68 -9.71 -3.91
CA CYS A 157 19.43 -10.22 -5.26
C CYS A 157 19.89 -9.25 -6.34
N LYS A 158 19.59 -7.96 -6.17
CA LYS A 158 20.01 -6.91 -7.10
C LYS A 158 21.53 -6.83 -7.26
N ARG A 159 22.29 -6.94 -6.18
CA ARG A 159 23.77 -6.95 -6.22
C ARG A 159 24.34 -8.19 -6.90
N GLU A 160 23.69 -9.35 -6.69
CA GLU A 160 24.11 -10.63 -7.26
C GLU A 160 23.59 -10.89 -8.67
N GLY A 161 22.78 -9.97 -9.23
CA GLY A 161 22.13 -10.15 -10.53
C GLY A 161 21.10 -11.29 -10.54
N ARG A 162 20.50 -11.61 -9.39
CA ARG A 162 19.47 -12.66 -9.25
C ARG A 162 18.07 -12.12 -9.40
N ASN A 163 17.15 -12.97 -9.85
CA ASN A 163 15.73 -12.62 -9.92
C ASN A 163 15.10 -12.60 -8.50
N PHE A 164 14.68 -11.43 -8.06
CA PHE A 164 14.08 -11.27 -6.73
C PHE A 164 12.75 -12.01 -6.60
N ARG A 165 11.87 -11.97 -7.62
CA ARG A 165 10.54 -12.62 -7.58
C ARG A 165 10.64 -14.13 -7.46
N GLU A 166 11.58 -14.75 -8.18
CA GLU A 166 11.86 -16.17 -8.05
C GLU A 166 12.41 -16.52 -6.66
N THR A 167 13.34 -15.72 -6.15
CA THR A 167 13.91 -15.92 -4.81
C THR A 167 12.83 -15.80 -3.74
N LEU A 168 11.94 -14.80 -3.85
CA LEU A 168 10.83 -14.57 -2.92
C LEU A 168 9.82 -15.72 -2.96
N TYR A 169 9.55 -16.29 -4.14
CA TYR A 169 8.66 -17.45 -4.28
C TYR A 169 9.17 -18.64 -3.48
N PHE A 170 10.42 -19.01 -3.66
CA PHE A 170 11.03 -20.13 -2.91
C PHE A 170 11.11 -19.85 -1.41
N TRP A 171 11.32 -18.63 -1.00
CA TRP A 171 11.37 -18.26 0.41
C TRP A 171 10.03 -18.39 1.13
N ASN A 172 8.92 -18.13 0.44
CA ASN A 172 7.56 -18.28 1.00
C ASN A 172 7.08 -19.74 1.08
N GLU A 173 7.77 -20.67 0.40
CA GLU A 173 7.42 -22.10 0.42
C GLU A 173 8.18 -22.89 1.51
N MET A 174 9.16 -22.28 2.17
CA MET A 174 9.92 -22.88 3.29
C MET A 174 9.28 -22.57 4.63
#